data_d5f79711fc18117606b9bef04564b898
#
_entry.id   d5f79711fc18117606b9bef04564b898
#
_cell.length_a   1.000
_cell.length_b   1.000
_cell.length_c   1.000
_cell.angle_alpha   90.00
_cell.angle_beta   90.00
_cell.angle_gamma   90.00
#
_symmetry.space_group_name_H-M   'P 1'
#
loop_
_entity.id
_entity.type
_entity.pdbx_description
1 polymer ?
#
loop_
_entity_poly.entity_id
_entity_poly.type
_entity_poly.pdbx_seq_one_letter_code
_entity_poly.pdbx_strand_id
1 'polypeptide(L)'
;MKEIKFYKVNDEYGFMSNFAPYPFSDGSRIWPTSEHYFQAQKFLVPEIQEKIRQIASPMDAALEGRNRQNPLRPDWEEVKDEVMHQALRMKFRQNPDIAKELLATGDAIIIEHTRNDAYWADGGDGSGKNKLGLLLMQVREELKNSTL
;
A
#
# COMPACT_ATOMS: atom_id res chain seq x y z
N MET A 1 5.30 18.01 -17.04
CA MET A 1 5.10 16.60 -16.67
C MET A 1 3.80 16.47 -15.89
N LYS A 2 2.97 15.49 -16.25
CA LYS A 2 1.67 15.31 -15.62
C LYS A 2 1.84 14.78 -14.20
N GLU A 3 1.02 15.30 -13.29
CA GLU A 3 0.92 14.80 -11.92
C GLU A 3 -0.45 14.17 -11.71
N ILE A 4 -0.48 13.02 -11.03
CA ILE A 4 -1.70 12.35 -10.64
C ILE A 4 -1.72 12.34 -9.11
N LYS A 5 -2.73 13.01 -8.53
CA LYS A 5 -2.93 13.03 -7.09
C LYS A 5 -4.12 12.14 -6.76
N PHE A 6 -3.94 11.25 -5.80
CA PHE A 6 -5.01 10.33 -5.37
C PHE A 6 -5.10 10.31 -3.85
N TYR A 7 -6.25 9.92 -3.33
CA TYR A 7 -6.43 9.65 -1.90
C TYR A 7 -7.58 8.69 -1.64
N LYS A 8 -8.81 9.05 -2.02
CA LYS A 8 -10.01 8.27 -1.69
C LYS A 8 -10.18 7.10 -2.66
N VAL A 9 -10.69 5.98 -2.12
CA VAL A 9 -10.90 4.75 -2.90
C VAL A 9 -11.86 4.96 -4.07
N ASN A 10 -12.87 5.81 -3.89
CA ASN A 10 -13.86 6.06 -4.95
C ASN A 10 -13.49 7.21 -5.89
N ASP A 11 -12.29 7.74 -5.80
CA ASP A 11 -11.77 8.71 -6.77
C ASP A 11 -11.35 8.00 -8.06
N GLU A 12 -11.09 8.76 -9.11
CA GLU A 12 -10.65 8.23 -10.41
C GLU A 12 -9.45 7.29 -10.30
N TYR A 13 -8.50 7.63 -9.45
CA TYR A 13 -7.30 6.82 -9.23
C TYR A 13 -7.32 6.10 -7.88
N GLY A 14 -8.52 5.80 -7.40
CA GLY A 14 -8.72 5.19 -6.08
C GLY A 14 -8.09 3.80 -5.96
N PHE A 15 -7.87 3.10 -7.06
CA PHE A 15 -7.21 1.79 -7.05
C PHE A 15 -5.79 1.87 -6.49
N MET A 16 -5.19 3.03 -6.48
CA MET A 16 -3.85 3.25 -5.94
C MET A 16 -3.83 3.30 -4.41
N SER A 17 -4.97 3.57 -3.78
CA SER A 17 -5.07 3.61 -2.33
C SER A 17 -4.85 2.22 -1.73
N ASN A 18 -4.12 2.16 -0.61
CA ASN A 18 -3.97 0.91 0.13
C ASN A 18 -5.28 0.40 0.71
N PHE A 19 -6.31 1.25 0.80
CA PHE A 19 -7.64 0.88 1.28
C PHE A 19 -8.50 0.26 0.19
N ALA A 20 -8.08 0.29 -1.07
CA ALA A 20 -8.86 -0.23 -2.18
C ALA A 20 -8.98 -1.77 -2.10
N PRO A 21 -10.15 -2.33 -2.38
CA PRO A 21 -10.43 -3.76 -2.18
C PRO A 21 -9.91 -4.62 -3.34
N TYR A 22 -8.61 -4.71 -3.49
CA TYR A 22 -7.96 -5.56 -4.49
C TYR A 22 -7.13 -6.62 -3.76
N PRO A 23 -7.74 -7.80 -3.49
CA PRO A 23 -7.10 -8.82 -2.68
C PRO A 23 -5.95 -9.50 -3.42
N PHE A 24 -5.05 -10.09 -2.65
CA PHE A 24 -3.93 -10.85 -3.20
C PHE A 24 -3.48 -11.92 -2.20
N SER A 25 -2.79 -12.93 -2.73
CA SER A 25 -2.20 -13.99 -1.91
C SER A 25 -0.71 -13.72 -1.70
N ASP A 26 -0.22 -14.00 -0.51
CA ASP A 26 1.23 -13.98 -0.23
C ASP A 26 1.85 -15.38 -0.34
N GLY A 27 1.10 -16.34 -0.90
CA GLY A 27 1.52 -17.74 -1.00
C GLY A 27 1.01 -18.60 0.15
N SER A 28 0.53 -17.99 1.22
CA SER A 28 0.03 -18.65 2.41
C SER A 28 -1.40 -18.22 2.75
N ARG A 29 -1.68 -16.92 2.68
CA ARG A 29 -2.99 -16.37 3.05
C ARG A 29 -3.41 -15.32 2.02
N ILE A 30 -4.73 -15.09 1.94
CA ILE A 30 -5.28 -14.04 1.09
C ILE A 30 -5.53 -12.79 1.95
N TRP A 31 -5.06 -11.66 1.48
CA TRP A 31 -5.18 -10.37 2.17
C TRP A 31 -6.21 -9.51 1.46
N PRO A 32 -7.19 -8.95 2.19
CA PRO A 32 -8.26 -8.16 1.54
C PRO A 32 -7.79 -6.90 0.86
N THR A 33 -6.77 -6.23 1.43
CA THR A 33 -6.21 -5.00 0.88
C THR A 33 -4.72 -4.95 1.20
N SER A 34 -4.00 -4.08 0.51
CA SER A 34 -2.58 -3.84 0.85
C SER A 34 -2.43 -3.23 2.25
N GLU A 35 -3.45 -2.51 2.74
CA GLU A 35 -3.41 -1.97 4.10
C GLU A 35 -3.43 -3.09 5.15
N HIS A 36 -4.29 -4.10 4.99
CA HIS A 36 -4.33 -5.24 5.89
C HIS A 36 -2.97 -5.94 5.97
N TYR A 37 -2.38 -6.20 4.82
CA TYR A 37 -1.08 -6.87 4.76
C TYR A 37 -0.01 -6.02 5.46
N PHE A 38 0.06 -4.74 5.11
CA PHE A 38 1.06 -3.82 5.64
C PHE A 38 0.98 -3.75 7.16
N GLN A 39 -0.23 -3.57 7.72
CA GLN A 39 -0.39 -3.46 9.16
C GLN A 39 -0.04 -4.77 9.87
N ALA A 40 -0.41 -5.91 9.29
CA ALA A 40 -0.09 -7.22 9.89
C ALA A 40 1.41 -7.47 9.94
N GLN A 41 2.17 -6.99 8.96
CA GLN A 41 3.61 -7.21 8.92
C GLN A 41 4.37 -6.47 10.01
N LYS A 42 3.72 -5.54 10.72
CA LYS A 42 4.32 -4.89 11.89
C LYS A 42 4.62 -5.86 13.03
N PHE A 43 3.98 -7.04 13.02
CA PHE A 43 4.03 -7.98 14.13
C PHE A 43 4.56 -9.33 13.65
N LEU A 44 5.41 -9.95 14.47
CA LEU A 44 5.97 -11.28 14.17
C LEU A 44 5.12 -12.41 14.74
N VAL A 45 4.03 -12.08 15.45
CA VAL A 45 3.13 -13.04 16.09
C VAL A 45 2.03 -13.44 15.11
N PRO A 46 1.98 -14.74 14.69
CA PRO A 46 1.01 -15.17 13.67
C PRO A 46 -0.44 -14.91 14.04
N GLU A 47 -0.79 -15.02 15.32
CA GLU A 47 -2.17 -14.80 15.80
C GLU A 47 -2.59 -13.33 15.62
N ILE A 48 -1.67 -12.39 15.81
CA ILE A 48 -1.94 -10.96 15.61
C ILE A 48 -2.10 -10.69 14.12
N GLN A 49 -1.25 -11.27 13.30
CA GLN A 49 -1.34 -11.12 11.84
C GLN A 49 -2.69 -11.63 11.34
N GLU A 50 -3.14 -12.80 11.85
CA GLU A 50 -4.41 -13.37 11.44
C GLU A 50 -5.59 -12.53 11.91
N LYS A 51 -5.53 -11.98 13.12
CA LYS A 51 -6.54 -11.08 13.63
C LYS A 51 -6.72 -9.86 12.70
N ILE A 52 -5.60 -9.26 12.30
CA ILE A 52 -5.65 -8.10 11.40
C ILE A 52 -6.21 -8.49 10.04
N ARG A 53 -5.78 -9.64 9.50
CA ARG A 53 -6.26 -10.12 8.21
C ARG A 53 -7.78 -10.26 8.17
N GLN A 54 -8.38 -10.66 9.29
CA GLN A 54 -9.83 -10.91 9.36
C GLN A 54 -10.65 -9.67 9.72
N ILE A 55 -10.03 -8.54 9.98
CA ILE A 55 -10.76 -7.30 10.25
C ILE A 55 -11.49 -6.88 8.96
N ALA A 56 -12.76 -6.45 9.12
CA ALA A 56 -13.60 -6.15 7.96
C ALA A 56 -13.13 -4.95 7.17
N SER A 57 -12.71 -3.85 7.83
CA SER A 57 -12.35 -2.63 7.12
C SER A 57 -10.86 -2.32 7.20
N PRO A 58 -10.28 -1.73 6.14
CA PRO A 58 -8.87 -1.32 6.20
C PRO A 58 -8.61 -0.23 7.23
N MET A 59 -9.59 0.63 7.53
CA MET A 59 -9.43 1.63 8.59
C MET A 59 -9.24 0.96 9.96
N ASP A 60 -10.05 -0.07 10.25
CA ASP A 60 -9.93 -0.78 11.51
C ASP A 60 -8.64 -1.61 11.57
N ALA A 61 -8.20 -2.14 10.44
CA ALA A 61 -6.90 -2.79 10.36
C ALA A 61 -5.77 -1.82 10.70
N ALA A 62 -5.85 -0.59 10.19
CA ALA A 62 -4.87 0.45 10.49
C ALA A 62 -4.88 0.83 11.97
N LEU A 63 -6.06 0.92 12.59
CA LEU A 63 -6.18 1.18 14.02
C LEU A 63 -5.54 0.07 14.86
N GLU A 64 -5.78 -1.19 14.49
CA GLU A 64 -5.17 -2.31 15.19
C GLU A 64 -3.64 -2.30 15.03
N GLY A 65 -3.15 -1.91 13.86
CA GLY A 65 -1.72 -1.76 13.62
C GLY A 65 -1.05 -0.72 14.51
N ARG A 66 -1.81 0.25 15.00
CA ARG A 66 -1.32 1.29 15.93
C ARG A 66 -1.45 0.89 17.39
N ASN A 67 -2.08 -0.23 17.69
CA ASN A 67 -2.27 -0.70 19.07
C ASN A 67 -0.92 -1.17 19.63
N ARG A 68 -0.37 -0.40 20.57
CA ARG A 68 0.96 -0.68 21.15
C ARG A 68 0.92 -1.71 22.28
N GLN A 69 -0.24 -2.28 22.57
CA GLN A 69 -0.31 -3.50 23.37
C GLN A 69 0.18 -4.71 22.57
N ASN A 70 0.13 -4.63 21.24
CA ASN A 70 0.73 -5.65 20.36
C ASN A 70 2.23 -5.35 20.21
N PRO A 71 3.10 -6.39 20.23
CA PRO A 71 4.55 -6.18 20.19
C PRO A 71 5.03 -5.82 18.78
N LEU A 72 5.32 -4.54 18.57
CA LEU A 72 5.88 -4.07 17.29
C LEU A 72 7.25 -4.72 17.06
N ARG A 73 7.47 -5.28 15.88
CA ARG A 73 8.78 -5.88 15.54
C ARG A 73 9.88 -4.82 15.65
N PRO A 74 11.06 -5.19 16.21
CA PRO A 74 12.10 -4.19 16.49
C PRO A 74 12.68 -3.52 15.25
N ASP A 75 12.65 -4.20 14.09
CA ASP A 75 13.22 -3.71 12.84
C ASP A 75 12.21 -3.02 11.93
N TRP A 76 11.03 -2.64 12.46
CA TRP A 76 9.95 -2.11 11.62
C TRP A 76 10.40 -0.91 10.78
N GLU A 77 11.09 0.05 11.38
CA GLU A 77 11.51 1.25 10.65
C GLU A 77 12.49 0.93 9.51
N GLU A 78 13.21 -0.17 9.62
CA GLU A 78 14.17 -0.61 8.59
C GLU A 78 13.50 -1.38 7.46
N VAL A 79 12.37 -2.04 7.71
CA VAL A 79 11.74 -2.94 6.74
C VAL A 79 10.45 -2.42 6.14
N LYS A 80 9.86 -1.35 6.70
CA LYS A 80 8.51 -0.93 6.32
C LYS A 80 8.39 -0.54 4.84
N ASP A 81 9.42 0.09 4.27
CA ASP A 81 9.40 0.46 2.86
C ASP A 81 9.39 -0.79 1.96
N GLU A 82 10.21 -1.78 2.30
CA GLU A 82 10.23 -3.04 1.56
C GLU A 82 8.94 -3.82 1.72
N VAL A 83 8.35 -3.81 2.92
CA VAL A 83 7.05 -4.45 3.16
C VAL A 83 5.99 -3.82 2.26
N MET A 84 5.96 -2.49 2.18
CA MET A 84 5.01 -1.80 1.31
C MET A 84 5.26 -2.13 -0.16
N HIS A 85 6.52 -2.16 -0.57
CA HIS A 85 6.88 -2.50 -1.94
C HIS A 85 6.39 -3.90 -2.31
N GLN A 86 6.59 -4.88 -1.43
CA GLN A 86 6.11 -6.23 -1.67
C GLN A 86 4.58 -6.29 -1.73
N ALA A 87 3.91 -5.54 -0.85
CA ALA A 87 2.44 -5.48 -0.88
C ALA A 87 1.93 -4.97 -2.23
N LEU A 88 2.55 -3.90 -2.74
CA LEU A 88 2.15 -3.32 -4.03
C LEU A 88 2.46 -4.27 -5.19
N ARG A 89 3.60 -4.95 -5.17
CA ARG A 89 3.93 -5.94 -6.19
C ARG A 89 2.87 -7.04 -6.25
N MET A 90 2.50 -7.61 -5.11
CA MET A 90 1.49 -8.66 -5.06
C MET A 90 0.13 -8.15 -5.52
N LYS A 91 -0.26 -6.96 -5.06
CA LYS A 91 -1.53 -6.35 -5.43
C LYS A 91 -1.66 -6.18 -6.95
N PHE A 92 -0.67 -5.57 -7.58
CA PHE A 92 -0.75 -5.27 -9.02
C PHE A 92 -0.46 -6.48 -9.88
N ARG A 93 0.40 -7.38 -9.43
CA ARG A 93 0.68 -8.62 -10.15
C ARG A 93 -0.56 -9.52 -10.25
N GLN A 94 -1.38 -9.54 -9.19
CA GLN A 94 -2.51 -10.46 -9.10
C GLN A 94 -3.84 -9.82 -9.50
N ASN A 95 -3.87 -8.53 -9.80
CA ASN A 95 -5.07 -7.82 -10.23
C ASN A 95 -4.78 -7.12 -11.56
N PRO A 96 -4.87 -7.86 -12.69
CA PRO A 96 -4.44 -7.34 -13.99
C PRO A 96 -5.18 -6.11 -14.47
N ASP A 97 -6.43 -5.92 -14.06
CA ASP A 97 -7.20 -4.73 -14.46
C ASP A 97 -6.54 -3.46 -13.95
N ILE A 98 -6.15 -3.43 -12.66
CA ILE A 98 -5.50 -2.24 -12.11
C ILE A 98 -4.03 -2.14 -12.52
N ALA A 99 -3.38 -3.26 -12.82
CA ALA A 99 -2.05 -3.21 -13.41
C ALA A 99 -2.07 -2.46 -14.74
N LYS A 100 -3.09 -2.72 -15.55
CA LYS A 100 -3.30 -2.03 -16.81
C LYS A 100 -3.53 -0.53 -16.60
N GLU A 101 -4.34 -0.17 -15.62
CA GLU A 101 -4.61 1.24 -15.29
C GLU A 101 -3.35 1.94 -14.80
N LEU A 102 -2.53 1.27 -13.98
CA LEU A 102 -1.27 1.83 -13.53
C LEU A 102 -0.32 2.08 -14.71
N LEU A 103 -0.20 1.11 -15.61
CA LEU A 103 0.61 1.26 -16.82
C LEU A 103 0.11 2.40 -17.71
N ALA A 104 -1.21 2.58 -17.78
CA ALA A 104 -1.82 3.63 -18.60
C ALA A 104 -1.49 5.05 -18.10
N THR A 105 -1.01 5.19 -16.87
CA THR A 105 -0.55 6.50 -16.37
C THR A 105 0.75 6.96 -17.03
N GLY A 106 1.41 6.09 -17.79
CA GLY A 106 2.60 6.43 -18.57
C GLY A 106 3.78 6.79 -17.68
N ASP A 107 4.22 8.04 -17.76
CA ASP A 107 5.32 8.56 -16.97
C ASP A 107 4.88 9.64 -15.98
N ALA A 108 3.57 9.73 -15.72
CA ALA A 108 3.06 10.72 -14.78
C ALA A 108 3.67 10.53 -13.39
N ILE A 109 3.86 11.65 -12.68
CA ILE A 109 4.27 11.62 -11.28
C ILE A 109 3.05 11.26 -10.45
N ILE A 110 3.17 10.23 -9.61
CA ILE A 110 2.08 9.73 -8.79
C ILE A 110 2.27 10.21 -7.35
N ILE A 111 1.24 10.83 -6.79
CA ILE A 111 1.31 11.45 -5.46
C ILE A 111 0.10 11.03 -4.65
N GLU A 112 0.33 10.45 -3.48
CA GLU A 112 -0.73 10.32 -2.48
C GLU A 112 -0.90 11.68 -1.80
N HIS A 113 -2.07 12.28 -1.97
CA HIS A 113 -2.29 13.67 -1.56
C HIS A 113 -3.19 13.73 -0.34
N THR A 114 -2.59 13.97 0.83
CA THR A 114 -3.33 14.17 2.07
C THR A 114 -2.43 14.81 3.12
N ARG A 115 -3.00 15.68 3.93
CA ARG A 115 -2.28 16.26 5.08
C ARG A 115 -2.18 15.29 6.27
N ASN A 116 -2.87 14.15 6.19
CA ASN A 116 -2.87 13.17 7.27
C ASN A 116 -1.58 12.36 7.35
N ASP A 117 -0.74 12.41 6.33
CA ASP A 117 0.47 11.60 6.27
C ASP A 117 1.54 12.32 5.46
N ALA A 118 2.70 12.51 6.06
CA ALA A 118 3.84 13.16 5.39
C ALA A 118 4.97 12.18 5.09
N TYR A 119 4.80 10.90 5.42
CA TYR A 119 5.76 9.87 5.07
C TYR A 119 5.34 9.14 3.79
N TRP A 120 4.16 8.52 3.81
CA TRP A 120 3.64 7.80 2.64
C TRP A 120 3.04 8.76 1.62
N ALA A 121 2.49 9.87 2.08
CA ALA A 121 1.83 10.89 1.26
C ALA A 121 2.64 12.17 1.23
N ASP A 122 2.05 13.22 0.63
CA ASP A 122 2.71 14.51 0.42
C ASP A 122 2.52 15.52 1.55
N GLY A 123 1.82 15.14 2.61
CA GLY A 123 1.56 16.04 3.74
C GLY A 123 0.52 17.11 3.45
N GLY A 124 -0.12 17.06 2.29
CA GLY A 124 -1.14 18.01 1.88
C GLY A 124 -0.61 19.24 1.16
N ASP A 125 0.66 19.59 1.38
CA ASP A 125 1.27 20.80 0.79
C ASP A 125 2.48 20.49 -0.11
N GLY A 126 2.75 19.20 -0.36
CA GLY A 126 3.85 18.78 -1.20
C GLY A 126 5.17 18.58 -0.45
N SER A 127 5.22 18.85 0.86
CA SER A 127 6.46 18.73 1.64
C SER A 127 6.74 17.31 2.13
N GLY A 128 5.73 16.43 2.08
CA GLY A 128 5.90 15.04 2.53
C GLY A 128 6.75 14.23 1.58
N LYS A 129 7.18 13.06 2.05
CA LYS A 129 8.10 12.19 1.30
C LYS A 129 7.44 11.43 0.15
N ASN A 130 6.12 11.28 0.17
CA ASN A 130 5.37 10.60 -0.89
C ASN A 130 5.92 9.20 -1.20
N LYS A 131 6.26 8.45 -0.17
CA LYS A 131 6.85 7.11 -0.37
C LYS A 131 5.94 6.18 -1.13
N LEU A 132 4.62 6.25 -0.88
CA LEU A 132 3.67 5.40 -1.60
C LEU A 132 3.67 5.73 -3.09
N GLY A 133 3.63 7.01 -3.44
CA GLY A 133 3.69 7.43 -4.84
C GLY A 133 4.97 6.98 -5.53
N LEU A 134 6.12 7.11 -4.85
CA LEU A 134 7.40 6.66 -5.38
C LEU A 134 7.42 5.15 -5.63
N LEU A 135 6.87 4.36 -4.69
CA LEU A 135 6.80 2.91 -4.86
C LEU A 135 5.83 2.50 -5.97
N LEU A 136 4.72 3.22 -6.11
CA LEU A 136 3.79 2.96 -7.22
C LEU A 136 4.46 3.19 -8.57
N MET A 137 5.24 4.27 -8.69
CA MET A 137 6.01 4.53 -9.91
C MET A 137 7.04 3.44 -10.16
N GLN A 138 7.67 2.93 -9.11
CA GLN A 138 8.64 1.83 -9.21
C GLN A 138 7.96 0.53 -9.66
N VAL A 139 6.80 0.21 -9.09
CA VAL A 139 6.03 -0.98 -9.50
C VAL A 139 5.57 -0.84 -10.94
N ARG A 140 5.16 0.37 -11.34
CA ARG A 140 4.80 0.64 -12.74
C ARG A 140 5.95 0.31 -13.68
N GLU A 141 7.17 0.71 -13.32
CA GLU A 141 8.35 0.41 -14.13
C GLU A 141 8.64 -1.09 -14.15
N GLU A 142 8.48 -1.77 -13.02
CA GLU A 142 8.64 -3.23 -12.95
C GLU A 142 7.63 -3.95 -13.83
N LEU A 143 6.37 -3.51 -13.82
CA LEU A 143 5.33 -4.06 -14.69
C LEU A 143 5.68 -3.87 -16.15
N LYS A 144 6.14 -2.67 -16.50
CA LYS A 144 6.53 -2.33 -17.86
C LYS A 144 7.66 -3.23 -18.36
N ASN A 145 8.60 -3.55 -17.48
CA ASN A 145 9.76 -4.39 -17.81
C ASN A 145 9.50 -5.87 -17.56
N SER A 146 8.28 -6.25 -17.18
CA SER A 146 7.88 -7.63 -16.91
C SER A 146 8.76 -8.31 -15.86
N THR A 147 9.14 -7.56 -14.82
CA THR A 147 10.01 -8.07 -13.75
C THR A 147 9.24 -8.50 -12.50
N LEU A 148 7.92 -8.45 -12.56
CA LEU A 148 7.08 -8.89 -11.43
C LEU A 148 6.72 -10.36 -11.50
#